data_4ee09dbd3a49d78ae56369137580c57b
#
_entry.id   4ee09dbd3a49d78ae56369137580c57b
#
_cell.length_a   1.000
_cell.length_b   1.000
_cell.length_c   1.000
_cell.angle_alpha   90.00
_cell.angle_beta   90.00
_cell.angle_gamma   90.00
#
_symmetry.space_group_name_H-M   'P 1'
#
loop_
_entity.id
_entity.type
_entity.pdbx_description
1 polymer ?
#
loop_
_entity_poly.entity_id
_entity_poly.type
_entity_poly.pdbx_seq_one_letter_code
_entity_poly.pdbx_strand_id
1 'polypeptide(L)'
;SLGGVRPTQGKTLAVMQVSGGSQSFNAVNQMRILGRWMRMVTIPNQSSVAKAWGEFDEAGRMRPSPYYNRIADVMEELVKFPHLTRDRSAYLTDRYSERVESAAELSKRVNQRSI
;
A
#
# COMPACT_ATOMS: atom_id res chain seq x y z
N SER A 1 -8.03 15.81 -9.21
CA SER A 1 -8.41 14.57 -9.87
C SER A 1 -7.72 14.45 -11.21
N LEU A 2 -7.21 13.27 -11.51
CA LEU A 2 -6.53 12.97 -12.77
C LEU A 2 -7.49 12.40 -13.83
N GLY A 3 -8.81 12.62 -13.66
CA GLY A 3 -9.80 12.05 -14.54
C GLY A 3 -9.83 10.52 -14.46
N GLY A 4 -9.70 9.84 -15.58
CA GLY A 4 -9.64 8.37 -15.63
C GLY A 4 -8.28 7.77 -15.35
N VAL A 5 -7.26 8.60 -15.12
CA VAL A 5 -5.90 8.12 -14.88
C VAL A 5 -5.75 7.70 -13.42
N ARG A 6 -5.19 6.50 -13.21
CA ARG A 6 -4.97 5.94 -11.88
C ARG A 6 -3.53 5.49 -11.75
N PRO A 7 -2.60 6.44 -11.52
CA PRO A 7 -1.16 6.13 -11.58
C PRO A 7 -0.70 5.17 -10.47
N THR A 8 -1.44 5.06 -9.37
CA THR A 8 -1.09 4.18 -8.25
C THR A 8 -1.75 2.81 -8.33
N GLN A 9 -2.71 2.62 -9.22
CA GLN A 9 -3.45 1.36 -9.30
C GLN A 9 -2.52 0.19 -9.60
N GLY A 10 -2.60 -0.85 -8.77
CA GLY A 10 -1.80 -2.05 -8.90
C GLY A 10 -0.36 -1.93 -8.40
N LYS A 11 0.05 -0.75 -7.97
CA LYS A 11 1.38 -0.55 -7.37
C LYS A 11 1.43 -1.15 -5.98
N THR A 12 2.61 -1.64 -5.58
CA THR A 12 2.81 -2.24 -4.27
C THR A 12 3.13 -1.16 -3.23
N LEU A 13 2.55 -1.27 -2.05
CA LEU A 13 2.75 -0.34 -0.94
C LEU A 13 3.12 -1.11 0.32
N ALA A 14 4.15 -0.64 1.01
CA ALA A 14 4.46 -1.05 2.38
C ALA A 14 4.20 0.12 3.31
N VAL A 15 3.75 -0.18 4.52
CA VAL A 15 3.46 0.86 5.53
C VAL A 15 4.25 0.57 6.79
N MET A 16 4.84 1.61 7.36
CA MET A 16 5.61 1.54 8.59
C MET A 16 5.36 2.80 9.42
N GLN A 17 5.55 2.68 10.72
CA GLN A 17 5.34 3.77 11.67
C GLN A 17 6.51 3.81 12.65
N VAL A 18 6.93 5.02 13.00
CA VAL A 18 7.99 5.25 13.98
C VAL A 18 7.45 6.24 15.01
N SER A 19 7.66 5.94 16.28
CA SER A 19 7.19 6.82 17.35
C SER A 19 8.22 6.94 18.48
N GLY A 20 8.15 8.03 19.22
CA GLY A 20 8.97 8.24 20.42
C GLY A 20 8.37 7.64 21.69
N GLY A 21 7.10 7.25 21.62
CA GLY A 21 6.37 6.67 22.75
C GLY A 21 6.19 5.16 22.60
N SER A 22 5.13 4.64 23.21
CA SER A 22 4.78 3.23 23.15
C SER A 22 4.38 2.83 21.73
N GLN A 23 4.43 1.53 21.47
CA GLN A 23 4.05 1.00 20.18
C GLN A 23 2.59 1.30 19.84
N SER A 24 2.37 1.74 18.60
CA SER A 24 1.04 2.05 18.08
C SER A 24 0.97 1.63 16.63
N PHE A 25 -0.22 1.27 16.18
CA PHE A 25 -0.49 0.91 14.78
C PHE A 25 -1.50 1.86 14.13
N ASN A 26 -1.83 2.97 14.79
CA ASN A 26 -2.85 3.90 14.29
C ASN A 26 -2.48 4.48 12.92
N ALA A 27 -1.22 4.93 12.75
CA ALA A 27 -0.79 5.52 11.48
C ALA A 27 -0.73 4.47 10.37
N VAL A 28 -0.19 3.28 10.66
CA VAL A 28 -0.13 2.21 9.65
C VAL A 28 -1.52 1.76 9.23
N ASN A 29 -2.48 1.70 10.15
CA ASN A 29 -3.86 1.36 9.82
C ASN A 29 -4.48 2.41 8.88
N GLN A 30 -4.24 3.70 9.14
CA GLN A 30 -4.71 4.77 8.28
C GLN A 30 -4.06 4.71 6.90
N MET A 31 -2.78 4.40 6.84
CA MET A 31 -2.05 4.26 5.56
C MET A 31 -2.57 3.08 4.73
N ARG A 32 -3.02 2.00 5.38
CA ARG A 32 -3.66 0.88 4.69
C ARG A 32 -4.99 1.29 4.05
N ILE A 33 -5.77 2.10 4.75
CA ILE A 33 -7.01 2.65 4.20
C ILE A 33 -6.70 3.52 2.98
N LEU A 34 -5.69 4.38 3.07
CA LEU A 34 -5.25 5.20 1.94
C LEU A 34 -4.82 4.33 0.77
N GLY A 35 -4.03 3.28 1.02
CA GLY A 35 -3.59 2.35 -0.02
C GLY A 35 -4.76 1.74 -0.77
N ARG A 36 -5.80 1.33 -0.06
CA ARG A 36 -7.03 0.81 -0.67
C ARG A 36 -7.72 1.86 -1.55
N TRP A 37 -7.85 3.09 -1.07
CA TRP A 37 -8.44 4.18 -1.84
C TRP A 37 -7.64 4.49 -3.11
N MET A 38 -6.32 4.40 -3.03
CA MET A 38 -5.43 4.62 -4.16
C MET A 38 -5.28 3.39 -5.05
N ARG A 39 -6.00 2.32 -4.74
CA ARG A 39 -6.02 1.05 -5.49
C ARG A 39 -4.66 0.36 -5.56
N MET A 40 -3.89 0.52 -4.51
CA MET A 40 -2.58 -0.11 -4.37
C MET A 40 -2.69 -1.49 -3.74
N VAL A 41 -1.71 -2.33 -3.99
CA VAL A 41 -1.55 -3.62 -3.31
C VAL A 41 -0.70 -3.37 -2.07
N THR A 42 -1.34 -3.30 -0.91
CA THR A 42 -0.63 -3.08 0.36
C THR A 42 -0.20 -4.43 0.92
N ILE A 43 1.11 -4.60 1.11
CA ILE A 43 1.65 -5.89 1.57
C ILE A 43 1.20 -6.17 3.01
N PRO A 44 1.07 -7.47 3.40
CA PRO A 44 0.63 -7.82 4.75
C PRO A 44 1.60 -7.40 5.84
N ASN A 45 2.91 -7.51 5.59
CA ASN A 45 3.91 -7.21 6.60
C ASN A 45 4.01 -5.71 6.83
N GLN A 46 4.17 -5.33 8.09
CA GLN A 46 4.25 -3.92 8.49
C GLN A 46 5.12 -3.81 9.73
N SER A 47 5.54 -2.60 10.05
CA SER A 47 6.37 -2.34 11.22
C SER A 47 5.88 -1.11 11.97
N SER A 48 5.97 -1.17 13.29
CA SER A 48 5.77 -0.02 14.17
C SER A 48 6.90 -0.02 15.18
N VAL A 49 7.76 0.98 15.10
CA VAL A 49 8.93 1.11 15.97
C VAL A 49 8.58 2.04 17.12
N ALA A 50 8.52 1.50 18.34
CA ALA A 50 8.30 2.28 19.55
C ALA A 50 9.63 2.78 20.11
N LYS A 51 9.59 3.89 20.88
CA LYS A 51 10.76 4.43 21.57
C LYS A 51 11.99 4.48 20.66
N ALA A 52 11.78 5.03 19.48
CA ALA A 52 12.78 5.01 18.39
C ALA A 52 14.11 5.66 18.78
N TRP A 53 14.07 6.59 19.72
CA TRP A 53 15.27 7.25 20.23
C TRP A 53 16.28 6.29 20.82
N GLY A 54 15.84 5.13 21.33
CA GLY A 54 16.72 4.10 21.88
C GLY A 54 17.21 3.07 20.85
N GLU A 55 16.78 3.16 19.60
CA GLU A 55 17.06 2.17 18.57
C GLU A 55 18.28 2.51 17.70
N PHE A 56 18.91 3.67 17.93
CA PHE A 56 20.04 4.11 17.12
C PHE A 56 21.27 4.31 18.01
N ASP A 57 22.45 4.03 17.42
CA ASP A 57 23.73 4.27 18.10
C ASP A 57 24.18 5.73 17.90
N GLU A 58 25.35 6.06 18.48
CA GLU A 58 25.92 7.41 18.40
C GLU A 58 26.25 7.84 16.98
N ALA A 59 26.50 6.88 16.09
CA ALA A 59 26.79 7.15 14.68
C ALA A 59 25.49 7.29 13.84
N GLY A 60 24.32 7.18 14.47
CA GLY A 60 23.04 7.28 13.78
C GLY A 60 22.60 6.01 13.09
N ARG A 61 23.25 4.90 13.35
CA ARG A 61 22.89 3.60 12.78
C ARG A 61 21.91 2.88 13.68
N MET A 62 20.95 2.21 13.07
CA MET A 62 19.98 1.41 13.84
C MET A 62 20.68 0.20 14.47
N ARG A 63 20.43 0.00 15.76
CA ARG A 63 20.98 -1.14 16.51
C ARG A 63 20.29 -2.43 16.08
N PRO A 64 20.99 -3.58 16.11
CA PRO A 64 20.34 -4.89 15.96
C PRO A 64 19.23 -5.04 17.01
N SER A 65 18.02 -5.37 16.56
CA SER A 65 16.86 -5.51 17.44
C SER A 65 15.74 -6.24 16.68
N PRO A 66 14.69 -6.70 17.39
CA PRO A 66 13.49 -7.20 16.71
C PRO A 66 12.87 -6.18 15.75
N TYR A 67 12.94 -4.90 16.07
CA TYR A 67 12.45 -3.84 15.17
C TYR A 67 13.27 -3.77 13.89
N TYR A 68 14.60 -3.84 14.01
CA TYR A 68 15.47 -3.88 12.83
C TYR A 68 15.11 -5.06 11.93
N ASN A 69 14.97 -6.24 12.52
CA ASN A 69 14.63 -7.45 11.78
C ASN A 69 13.28 -7.32 11.08
N ARG A 70 12.30 -6.74 11.74
CA ARG A 70 10.97 -6.53 11.16
C ARG A 70 11.02 -5.57 9.97
N ILE A 71 11.80 -4.50 10.08
CA ILE A 71 11.96 -3.57 8.97
C ILE A 71 12.58 -4.28 7.76
N ALA A 72 13.61 -5.10 8.00
CA ALA A 72 14.21 -5.89 6.94
C ALA A 72 13.20 -6.84 6.29
N ASP A 73 12.38 -7.50 7.09
CA ASP A 73 11.32 -8.39 6.58
C ASP A 73 10.32 -7.62 5.71
N VAL A 74 9.92 -6.43 6.14
CA VAL A 74 8.99 -5.58 5.36
C VAL A 74 9.62 -5.20 4.02
N MET A 75 10.89 -4.81 4.04
CA MET A 75 11.59 -4.42 2.81
C MET A 75 11.77 -5.59 1.85
N GLU A 76 12.09 -6.77 2.37
CA GLU A 76 12.16 -7.98 1.54
C GLU A 76 10.81 -8.29 0.88
N GLU A 77 9.74 -8.26 1.65
CA GLU A 77 8.40 -8.53 1.13
C GLU A 77 8.00 -7.48 0.09
N LEU A 78 8.36 -6.22 0.34
CA LEU A 78 8.09 -5.12 -0.59
C LEU A 78 8.78 -5.34 -1.94
N VAL A 79 9.97 -5.96 -1.95
CA VAL A 79 10.69 -6.28 -3.18
C VAL A 79 10.09 -7.52 -3.86
N LYS A 80 9.71 -8.52 -3.08
CA LYS A 80 9.17 -9.79 -3.60
C LYS A 80 7.83 -9.61 -4.31
N PHE A 81 6.92 -8.82 -3.76
CA PHE A 81 5.59 -8.62 -4.34
C PHE A 81 5.64 -8.06 -5.76
N PRO A 82 6.38 -6.97 -6.05
CA PRO A 82 6.45 -6.48 -7.42
C PRO A 82 7.04 -7.48 -8.40
N HIS A 83 7.99 -8.31 -7.96
CA HIS A 83 8.52 -9.38 -8.81
C HIS A 83 7.45 -10.39 -9.21
N LEU A 84 6.49 -10.65 -8.33
CA LEU A 84 5.39 -11.56 -8.61
C LEU A 84 4.29 -10.92 -9.46
N THR A 85 4.10 -9.61 -9.35
CA THR A 85 2.94 -8.93 -9.95
C THR A 85 3.27 -8.09 -11.17
N ARG A 86 4.52 -7.69 -11.38
CA ARG A 86 4.88 -6.71 -12.42
C ARG A 86 4.49 -7.15 -13.83
N ASP A 87 4.63 -8.44 -14.14
CA ASP A 87 4.29 -8.99 -15.45
C ASP A 87 2.80 -9.35 -15.56
N ARG A 88 2.07 -9.16 -14.46
CA ARG A 88 0.64 -9.44 -14.36
C ARG A 88 -0.18 -8.20 -14.00
N SER A 89 0.45 -7.02 -14.05
CA SER A 89 -0.21 -5.77 -13.67
C SER A 89 -1.46 -5.52 -14.50
N ALA A 90 -1.39 -5.71 -15.79
CA ALA A 90 -2.54 -5.54 -16.67
C ALA A 90 -3.66 -6.53 -16.33
N TYR A 91 -3.29 -7.78 -15.99
CA TYR A 91 -4.25 -8.79 -15.56
C TYR A 91 -4.94 -8.41 -14.27
N LEU A 92 -4.18 -7.91 -13.28
CA LEU A 92 -4.73 -7.53 -11.97
C LEU A 92 -5.65 -6.31 -12.04
N THR A 93 -5.39 -5.40 -12.97
CA THR A 93 -6.17 -4.18 -13.10
C THR A 93 -7.26 -4.27 -14.16
N ASP A 94 -7.34 -5.40 -14.88
CA ASP A 94 -8.42 -5.69 -15.82
C ASP A 94 -9.71 -5.92 -15.06
N ARG A 95 -10.75 -5.17 -15.40
CA ARG A 95 -12.03 -5.24 -14.71
C ARG A 95 -13.15 -5.62 -15.63
N TYR A 96 -14.05 -6.41 -15.11
CA TYR A 96 -15.24 -6.85 -15.82
C TYR A 96 -16.03 -5.67 -16.41
N SER A 97 -16.26 -4.64 -15.60
CA SER A 97 -17.05 -3.48 -16.03
C SER A 97 -16.41 -2.69 -17.16
N GLU A 98 -15.08 -2.59 -17.15
CA GLU A 98 -14.34 -1.87 -18.20
C GLU A 98 -14.20 -2.72 -19.48
N ARG A 99 -14.21 -4.03 -19.35
CA ARG A 99 -14.11 -4.96 -20.47
C ARG A 99 -15.44 -5.18 -21.17
N VAL A 100 -16.54 -5.21 -20.41
CA VAL A 100 -17.89 -5.47 -20.93
C VAL A 100 -18.51 -4.22 -21.54
N GLU A 101 -18.28 -3.08 -20.89
CA GLU A 101 -18.81 -1.81 -21.40
C GLU A 101 -17.83 -0.67 -21.08
N SER A 102 -17.83 0.37 -21.91
CA SER A 102 -17.03 1.55 -21.70
C SER A 102 -17.52 2.33 -20.48
N ALA A 103 -16.68 3.21 -19.94
CA ALA A 103 -17.07 4.07 -18.83
C ALA A 103 -18.29 4.94 -19.17
N ALA A 104 -18.36 5.41 -20.42
CA ALA A 104 -19.51 6.20 -20.90
C ALA A 104 -20.79 5.36 -20.94
N GLU A 105 -20.72 4.14 -21.42
CA GLU A 105 -21.86 3.23 -21.47
C GLU A 105 -22.31 2.85 -20.08
N LEU A 106 -21.37 2.57 -19.17
CA LEU A 106 -21.68 2.25 -17.79
C LEU A 106 -22.39 3.40 -17.10
N SER A 107 -21.86 4.62 -17.25
CA SER A 107 -22.44 5.83 -16.67
C SER A 107 -23.87 6.06 -17.18
N LYS A 108 -24.06 5.90 -18.48
CA LYS A 108 -25.37 6.03 -19.10
C LYS A 108 -26.38 5.01 -18.55
N ARG A 109 -25.95 3.78 -18.42
CA ARG A 109 -26.78 2.70 -17.88
C ARG A 109 -27.19 2.96 -16.43
N VAL A 110 -26.26 3.43 -15.60
CA VAL A 110 -26.53 3.76 -14.20
C VAL A 110 -27.52 4.92 -14.10
N ASN A 111 -27.35 5.95 -14.92
CA ASN A 111 -28.26 7.10 -14.95
C ASN A 111 -29.66 6.71 -15.39
N GLN A 112 -29.78 5.79 -16.33
CA GLN A 112 -31.08 5.27 -16.77
C GLN A 112 -31.80 4.51 -15.66
N ARG A 113 -31.05 3.82 -14.81
CA ARG A 113 -31.61 3.08 -13.68
C ARG A 113 -32.16 3.97 -12.57
N SER A 114 -31.71 5.19 -12.49
CA SER A 114 -32.16 6.10 -11.44
C SER A 114 -33.51 6.77 -11.73
N ILE A 115 -34.14 6.42 -12.82
CA ILE A 115 -35.47 6.94 -13.20
C ILE A 115 -36.58 6.15 -12.51
#